data_392036a60c3931a9ec3f678d529730c4
#
_entry.id   392036a60c3931a9ec3f678d529730c4
#
_cell.length_a   1.000
_cell.length_b   1.000
_cell.length_c   1.000
_cell.angle_alpha   90.00
_cell.angle_beta   90.00
_cell.angle_gamma   90.00
#
_symmetry.space_group_name_H-M   'P 1'
#
loop_
_entity.id
_entity.type
_entity.pdbx_description
1 polymer ?
#
loop_
_entity_poly.entity_id
_entity_poly.type
_entity_poly.pdbx_seq_one_letter_code
_entity_poly.pdbx_strand_id
1 'polypeptide(L)'
;TWEIDFAAQFAVADRFGAGRVWLAGDAAHVHSPVGGRGMNMGIADGLRFARAVHDGDFLGYARERREIALAWVKMNERMTRAVSRPGLSGRLLRLGARGALRAGSLVLGERLAQTMFHRIAAG
;
A
#
# COMPACT_ATOMS: atom_id res chain seq x y z
N THR A 1 -19.94 14.62 -17.35
CA THR A 1 -18.83 14.75 -16.35
C THR A 1 -19.24 13.90 -15.15
N TRP A 2 -18.45 12.92 -14.82
CA TRP A 2 -18.66 12.11 -13.61
C TRP A 2 -17.90 12.82 -12.48
N GLU A 3 -18.60 13.36 -11.50
CA GLU A 3 -18.03 13.83 -10.25
C GLU A 3 -18.25 12.73 -9.21
N ILE A 4 -17.16 12.19 -8.69
CA ILE A 4 -17.20 11.22 -7.61
C ILE A 4 -16.56 11.90 -6.41
N ASP A 5 -17.32 12.08 -5.34
CA ASP A 5 -16.80 12.48 -4.03
C ASP A 5 -16.01 11.30 -3.45
N PHE A 6 -14.68 11.40 -3.50
CA PHE A 6 -13.80 10.39 -2.94
C PHE A 6 -13.39 10.76 -1.51
N ALA A 7 -13.93 10.05 -0.54
CA ALA A 7 -13.48 10.14 0.85
C ALA A 7 -12.37 9.11 1.11
N ALA A 8 -11.19 9.57 1.46
CA ALA A 8 -10.10 8.69 1.87
C ALA A 8 -10.45 8.00 3.20
N GLN A 9 -10.66 6.69 3.16
CA GLN A 9 -10.91 5.89 4.35
C GLN A 9 -9.60 5.26 4.85
N PHE A 10 -9.49 5.14 6.17
CA PHE A 10 -8.38 4.47 6.84
C PHE A 10 -8.96 3.45 7.80
N ALA A 11 -8.76 2.19 7.53
CA ALA A 11 -9.24 1.11 8.37
C ALA A 11 -8.28 -0.08 8.32
N VAL A 12 -8.17 -0.78 9.44
CA VAL A 12 -7.52 -2.08 9.54
C VAL A 12 -8.45 -3.00 10.29
N ALA A 13 -8.71 -4.18 9.77
CA ALA A 13 -9.56 -5.16 10.42
C ALA A 13 -8.99 -5.54 11.79
N ASP A 14 -9.88 -5.71 12.78
CA ASP A 14 -9.47 -6.12 14.14
C ASP A 14 -8.79 -7.47 14.15
N ARG A 15 -9.20 -8.35 13.24
CA ARG A 15 -8.62 -9.69 13.05
C ARG A 15 -8.42 -9.94 11.57
N PHE A 16 -7.27 -10.47 11.19
CA PHE A 16 -6.97 -10.89 9.81
C PHE A 16 -7.41 -12.33 9.53
N GLY A 17 -8.02 -12.98 10.48
CA GLY A 17 -8.63 -14.26 10.28
C GLY A 17 -9.25 -14.87 11.53
N ALA A 18 -10.21 -15.76 11.30
CA ALA A 18 -10.85 -16.57 12.32
C ALA A 18 -11.36 -17.88 11.70
N GLY A 19 -11.10 -19.00 12.36
CA GLY A 19 -11.50 -20.31 11.88
C GLY A 19 -10.95 -20.61 10.49
N ARG A 20 -11.82 -20.68 9.50
CA ARG A 20 -11.50 -20.99 8.10
C ARG A 20 -11.50 -19.75 7.18
N VAL A 21 -11.75 -18.57 7.72
CA VAL A 21 -11.84 -17.31 6.95
C VAL A 21 -10.63 -16.45 7.27
N TRP A 22 -9.93 -15.99 6.22
CA TRP A 22 -8.73 -15.16 6.32
C TRP A 22 -8.84 -13.97 5.37
N LEU A 23 -8.38 -12.80 5.81
CA LEU A 23 -8.48 -11.54 5.07
C LEU A 23 -7.11 -11.17 4.49
N ALA A 24 -7.12 -10.57 3.30
CA ALA A 24 -5.94 -10.04 2.63
C ALA A 24 -6.30 -8.79 1.80
N GLY A 25 -5.34 -7.91 1.55
CA GLY A 25 -5.54 -6.71 0.75
C GLY A 25 -6.61 -5.78 1.33
N ASP A 26 -7.43 -5.18 0.48
CA ASP A 26 -8.43 -4.19 0.87
C ASP A 26 -9.51 -4.74 1.81
N ALA A 27 -9.73 -6.07 1.84
CA ALA A 27 -10.60 -6.70 2.82
C ALA A 27 -10.02 -6.67 4.25
N ALA A 28 -8.70 -6.59 4.38
CA ALA A 28 -7.98 -6.55 5.64
C ALA A 28 -7.60 -5.14 6.08
N HIS A 29 -7.27 -4.26 5.12
CA HIS A 29 -6.84 -2.89 5.40
C HIS A 29 -7.14 -1.95 4.23
N VAL A 30 -7.67 -0.79 4.55
CA VAL A 30 -7.97 0.28 3.60
C VAL A 30 -7.20 1.54 3.98
N HIS A 31 -6.64 2.21 2.99
CA HIS A 31 -5.94 3.47 3.20
C HIS A 31 -6.00 4.37 1.97
N SER A 32 -5.71 5.66 2.15
CA SER A 32 -5.67 6.64 1.07
C SER A 32 -4.66 6.23 -0.01
N PRO A 33 -4.92 6.55 -1.29
CA PRO A 33 -3.97 6.36 -2.38
C PRO A 33 -2.68 7.19 -2.24
N VAL A 34 -2.64 8.13 -1.29
CA VAL A 34 -1.42 8.89 -0.97
C VAL A 34 -0.34 7.93 -0.49
N GLY A 35 0.75 7.84 -1.28
CA GLY A 35 1.83 6.89 -1.02
C GLY A 35 1.84 5.66 -1.94
N GLY A 36 0.78 5.39 -2.71
CA GLY A 36 0.74 4.45 -3.84
C GLY A 36 1.09 2.99 -3.55
N ARG A 37 0.93 2.51 -2.31
CA ARG A 37 1.38 1.16 -1.89
C ARG A 37 0.26 0.14 -1.63
N GLY A 38 -1.02 0.50 -1.82
CA GLY A 38 -2.14 -0.41 -1.55
C GLY A 38 -2.02 -1.74 -2.29
N MET A 39 -1.84 -1.66 -3.60
CA MET A 39 -1.66 -2.84 -4.44
C MET A 39 -0.46 -3.70 -3.99
N ASN A 40 0.68 -3.08 -3.72
CA ASN A 40 1.89 -3.80 -3.30
C ASN A 40 1.71 -4.49 -1.94
N MET A 41 0.96 -3.89 -1.03
CA MET A 41 0.63 -4.50 0.25
C MET A 41 -0.29 -5.70 0.07
N GLY A 42 -1.32 -5.60 -0.79
CA GLY A 42 -2.21 -6.72 -1.11
C GLY A 42 -1.47 -7.89 -1.77
N ILE A 43 -0.53 -7.62 -2.68
CA ILE A 43 0.33 -8.64 -3.28
C ILE A 43 1.20 -9.32 -2.20
N ALA A 44 1.80 -8.53 -1.30
CA ALA A 44 2.62 -9.07 -0.21
C ALA A 44 1.78 -9.90 0.78
N ASP A 45 0.52 -9.51 1.03
CA ASP A 45 -0.42 -10.31 1.82
C ASP A 45 -0.67 -11.67 1.17
N GLY A 46 -0.97 -11.68 -0.14
CA GLY A 46 -1.19 -12.91 -0.88
C GLY A 46 0.01 -13.85 -0.86
N LEU A 47 1.21 -13.32 -1.07
CA LEU A 47 2.45 -14.11 -1.00
C LEU A 47 2.71 -14.69 0.40
N ARG A 48 2.50 -13.89 1.45
CA ARG A 48 2.65 -14.36 2.84
C ARG A 48 1.57 -15.37 3.21
N PHE A 49 0.34 -15.17 2.72
CA PHE A 49 -0.75 -16.11 2.91
C PHE A 49 -0.47 -17.46 2.23
N ALA A 50 0.04 -17.46 1.00
CA ALA A 50 0.42 -18.69 0.31
C ALA A 50 1.46 -19.50 1.11
N ARG A 51 2.45 -18.83 1.72
CA ARG A 51 3.39 -19.46 2.65
C ARG A 51 2.69 -20.02 3.88
N ALA A 52 1.75 -19.24 4.47
CA ALA A 52 1.00 -19.70 5.64
C ALA A 52 0.16 -20.95 5.34
N VAL A 53 -0.38 -21.08 4.13
CA VAL A 53 -1.09 -22.30 3.68
C VAL A 53 -0.13 -23.49 3.61
N HIS A 54 1.08 -23.27 3.07
CA HIS A 54 2.08 -24.32 2.96
C HIS A 54 2.60 -24.79 4.34
N ASP A 55 2.87 -23.83 5.24
CA ASP A 55 3.54 -24.08 6.51
C ASP A 55 2.56 -24.33 7.67
N GLY A 56 1.25 -24.09 7.47
CA GLY A 56 0.24 -24.14 8.52
C GLY A 56 0.28 -22.96 9.49
N ASP A 57 1.07 -21.89 9.18
CA ASP A 57 1.31 -20.74 10.07
C ASP A 57 0.32 -19.56 9.81
N PHE A 58 -0.96 -19.86 9.93
CA PHE A 58 -2.00 -18.85 9.73
C PHE A 58 -2.01 -17.75 10.79
N LEU A 59 -1.71 -18.08 12.03
CA LEU A 59 -1.67 -17.10 13.13
C LEU A 59 -0.47 -16.15 12.97
N GLY A 60 0.67 -16.68 12.52
CA GLY A 60 1.84 -15.85 12.15
C GLY A 60 1.52 -14.90 11.02
N TYR A 61 0.85 -15.37 9.97
CA TYR A 61 0.35 -14.53 8.90
C TYR A 61 -0.50 -13.37 9.43
N ALA A 62 -1.54 -13.70 10.20
CA ALA A 62 -2.49 -12.71 10.68
C ALA A 62 -1.82 -11.63 11.55
N ARG A 63 -0.94 -12.03 12.47
CA ARG A 63 -0.21 -11.12 13.34
C ARG A 63 0.72 -10.21 12.56
N GLU A 64 1.60 -10.79 11.74
CA GLU A 64 2.61 -10.07 10.95
C GLU A 64 1.96 -9.06 10.01
N ARG A 65 0.97 -9.49 9.22
CA ARG A 65 0.35 -8.62 8.22
C ARG A 65 -0.47 -7.51 8.87
N ARG A 66 -1.14 -7.79 9.99
CA ARG A 66 -1.87 -6.78 10.75
C ARG A 66 -0.95 -5.72 11.35
N GLU A 67 0.18 -6.10 11.94
CA GLU A 67 1.17 -5.16 12.46
C GLU A 67 1.71 -4.22 11.37
N ILE A 68 2.05 -4.77 10.21
CA ILE A 68 2.50 -4.01 9.04
C ILE A 68 1.41 -3.05 8.56
N ALA A 69 0.15 -3.52 8.46
CA ALA A 69 -0.98 -2.70 8.02
C ALA A 69 -1.24 -1.54 8.99
N LEU A 70 -1.23 -1.78 10.29
CA LEU A 70 -1.39 -0.74 11.32
C LEU A 70 -0.30 0.34 11.23
N ALA A 71 0.96 -0.08 11.10
CA ALA A 71 2.08 0.84 10.96
C ALA A 71 1.95 1.69 9.69
N TRP A 72 1.57 1.06 8.58
CA TRP A 72 1.40 1.73 7.30
C TRP A 72 0.21 2.70 7.28
N VAL A 73 -0.95 2.28 7.76
CA VAL A 73 -2.14 3.15 7.86
C VAL A 73 -1.84 4.38 8.70
N LYS A 74 -1.19 4.21 9.86
CA LYS A 74 -0.79 5.33 10.73
C LYS A 74 0.18 6.30 10.03
N MET A 75 1.13 5.79 9.26
CA MET A 75 2.06 6.62 8.49
C MET A 75 1.33 7.35 7.35
N ASN A 76 0.51 6.63 6.59
CA ASN A 76 -0.24 7.19 5.46
C ASN A 76 -1.23 8.28 5.90
N GLU A 77 -1.91 8.08 7.03
CA GLU A 77 -2.80 9.08 7.63
C GLU A 77 -2.05 10.38 7.98
N ARG A 78 -0.86 10.26 8.58
CA ARG A 78 -0.01 11.43 8.86
C ARG A 78 0.41 12.17 7.59
N MET A 79 0.80 11.43 6.55
CA MET A 79 1.16 12.00 5.24
C MET A 79 -0.04 12.70 4.60
N THR A 80 -1.20 12.06 4.60
CA THR A 80 -2.43 12.62 4.05
C THR A 80 -2.80 13.91 4.78
N ARG A 81 -2.80 13.92 6.10
CA ARG A 81 -3.06 15.12 6.91
C ARG A 81 -2.05 16.25 6.62
N ALA A 82 -0.78 15.92 6.42
CA ALA A 82 0.24 16.92 6.11
C ALA A 82 0.01 17.55 4.73
N VAL A 83 -0.32 16.76 3.73
CA VAL A 83 -0.61 17.23 2.35
C VAL A 83 -1.93 18.01 2.28
N SER A 84 -2.93 17.63 3.08
CA SER A 84 -4.25 18.24 3.11
C SER A 84 -4.33 19.54 3.94
N ARG A 85 -3.25 19.92 4.64
CA ARG A 85 -3.24 21.16 5.43
C ARG A 85 -3.48 22.39 4.55
N PRO A 86 -4.42 23.29 4.91
CA PRO A 86 -4.58 24.56 4.23
C PRO A 86 -3.40 25.48 4.56
N GLY A 87 -2.96 26.28 3.57
CA GLY A 87 -1.92 27.28 3.76
C GLY A 87 -0.66 27.05 2.90
N LEU A 88 0.34 27.92 3.10
CA LEU A 88 1.58 27.94 2.31
C LEU A 88 2.41 26.66 2.46
N SER A 89 2.47 26.11 3.68
CA SER A 89 3.14 24.84 3.98
C SER A 89 2.55 23.64 3.22
N GLY A 90 1.21 23.56 3.12
CA GLY A 90 0.53 22.53 2.35
C GLY A 90 0.72 22.71 0.83
N ARG A 91 0.83 23.96 0.34
CA ARG A 91 1.15 24.24 -1.07
C ARG A 91 2.56 23.80 -1.43
N LEU A 92 3.55 24.11 -0.60
CA LEU A 92 4.95 23.70 -0.80
C LEU A 92 5.11 22.17 -0.76
N LEU A 93 4.43 21.50 0.17
CA LEU A 93 4.41 20.02 0.24
C LEU A 93 3.79 19.39 -1.00
N ARG A 94 2.68 19.95 -1.51
CA ARG A 94 2.05 19.45 -2.76
C ARG A 94 2.94 19.67 -3.99
N LEU A 95 3.64 20.80 -4.09
CA LEU A 95 4.60 21.08 -5.16
C LEU A 95 5.80 20.15 -5.10
N GLY A 96 6.35 19.92 -3.90
CA GLY A 96 7.43 18.96 -3.68
C GLY A 96 7.03 17.52 -4.00
N ALA A 97 5.84 17.08 -3.59
CA ALA A 97 5.32 15.76 -3.89
C ALA A 97 5.10 15.56 -5.41
N ARG A 98 4.60 16.58 -6.13
CA ARG A 98 4.46 16.53 -7.60
C ARG A 98 5.82 16.44 -8.31
N GLY A 99 6.82 17.16 -7.80
CA GLY A 99 8.20 17.07 -8.33
C GLY A 99 8.82 15.70 -8.09
N ALA A 100 8.67 15.15 -6.88
CA ALA A 100 9.18 13.83 -6.53
C ALA A 100 8.49 12.70 -7.30
N LEU A 101 7.17 12.78 -7.52
CA LEU A 101 6.43 11.82 -8.35
C LEU A 101 6.89 11.87 -9.81
N ARG A 102 7.13 13.07 -10.37
CA ARG A 102 7.65 13.21 -11.74
C ARG A 102 9.09 12.67 -11.86
N ALA A 103 9.95 12.97 -10.90
CA ALA A 103 11.31 12.46 -10.88
C ALA A 103 11.35 10.94 -10.62
N GLY A 104 10.52 10.44 -9.71
CA GLY A 104 10.42 9.01 -9.39
C GLY A 104 9.84 8.18 -10.53
N SER A 105 8.89 8.69 -11.30
CA SER A 105 8.33 7.99 -12.46
C SER A 105 9.33 7.85 -13.60
N LEU A 106 10.23 8.83 -13.79
CA LEU A 106 11.30 8.78 -14.80
C LEU A 106 12.39 7.76 -14.43
N VAL A 107 12.78 7.70 -13.14
CA VAL A 107 13.89 6.83 -12.70
C VAL A 107 13.45 5.39 -12.42
N LEU A 108 12.24 5.19 -11.85
CA LEU A 108 11.73 3.84 -11.55
C LEU A 108 11.20 3.13 -12.81
N GLY A 109 10.59 3.88 -13.73
CA GLY A 109 10.06 3.31 -14.96
C GLY A 109 11.15 2.64 -15.82
N GLU A 110 12.29 3.29 -15.97
CA GLU A 110 13.42 2.73 -16.74
C GLU A 110 14.07 1.52 -16.03
N ARG A 111 14.29 1.61 -14.72
CA ARG A 111 14.95 0.50 -13.98
C ARG A 111 14.07 -0.73 -13.85
N LEU A 112 12.76 -0.57 -13.61
CA LEU A 112 11.83 -1.71 -13.54
C LEU A 112 11.61 -2.36 -14.91
N ALA A 113 11.50 -1.59 -15.98
CA ALA A 113 11.40 -2.12 -17.34
C ALA A 113 12.65 -2.94 -17.69
N GLN A 114 13.86 -2.43 -17.44
CA GLN A 114 15.10 -3.14 -17.70
C GLN A 114 15.25 -4.42 -16.88
N THR A 115 14.86 -4.41 -15.59
CA THR A 115 14.95 -5.59 -14.73
C THR A 115 13.94 -6.68 -15.08
N MET A 116 12.72 -6.29 -15.49
CA MET A 116 11.70 -7.24 -15.97
C MET A 116 12.08 -7.86 -17.31
N PHE A 117 12.57 -7.06 -18.27
CA PHE A 117 13.02 -7.56 -19.57
C PHE A 117 14.19 -8.54 -19.44
N HIS A 118 15.16 -8.28 -18.57
CA HIS A 118 16.29 -9.20 -18.34
C HIS A 118 15.87 -10.53 -17.72
N ARG A 119 14.86 -10.54 -16.86
CA ARG A 119 14.35 -11.81 -16.26
C ARG A 119 13.51 -12.66 -17.23
N ILE A 120 12.81 -12.02 -18.16
CA ILE A 120 12.01 -12.73 -19.16
C ILE A 120 12.88 -13.27 -20.30
N ALA A 121 14.00 -12.61 -20.60
CA ALA A 121 14.93 -13.04 -21.64
C ALA A 121 15.95 -14.12 -21.17
N ALA A 122 16.04 -14.39 -19.87
CA ALA A 122 16.96 -15.36 -19.29
C ALA A 122 16.27 -16.66 -18.82
N GLY A 123 14.99 -16.85 -19.06
CA GLY A 123 14.19 -18.06 -18.81
C GLY A 123 13.60 -18.61 -20.10
#